data_6cef66f7284c14ffbc63f03065decf15
#
_entry.id   6cef66f7284c14ffbc63f03065decf15
#
_cell.length_a   1.000
_cell.length_b   1.000
_cell.length_c   1.000
_cell.angle_alpha   90.00
_cell.angle_beta   90.00
_cell.angle_gamma   90.00
#
_symmetry.space_group_name_H-M   'P 1'
#
loop_
_entity.id
_entity.type
_entity.pdbx_description
1 polymer ?
#
loop_
_entity_poly.entity_id
_entity_poly.type
_entity_poly.pdbx_seq_one_letter_code
_entity_poly.pdbx_strand_id
1 'polypeptide(L)'
;MMDYLNRCLLLGRYGSMTIIDDNVSCLVIVINDEDGDLIIPIITSTDVVKKITNSCEEDSLIGIKGKIDADEHCLIIKAERISFLGHKERAD
;
A
#
# COMPACT_ATOMS: atom_id res chain seq x y z
N MET A 1 10.80 -11.63 -28.65
CA MET A 1 9.76 -10.81 -28.02
C MET A 1 10.33 -10.16 -26.77
N MET A 2 10.07 -8.88 -26.61
CA MET A 2 10.58 -8.16 -25.47
C MET A 2 9.50 -8.14 -24.37
N ASP A 3 9.87 -8.62 -23.20
CA ASP A 3 8.98 -8.57 -22.04
C ASP A 3 9.18 -7.29 -21.27
N TYR A 4 8.10 -6.63 -20.94
CA TYR A 4 8.14 -5.43 -20.14
C TYR A 4 8.01 -5.79 -18.67
N LEU A 5 8.77 -5.10 -17.86
CA LEU A 5 8.70 -5.28 -16.42
C LEU A 5 7.71 -4.27 -15.85
N ASN A 6 6.69 -4.77 -15.14
CA ASN A 6 5.73 -3.94 -14.45
C ASN A 6 5.69 -4.39 -13.00
N ARG A 7 6.64 -3.90 -12.22
CA ARG A 7 6.74 -4.21 -10.80
C ARG A 7 7.14 -2.97 -10.04
N CYS A 8 6.58 -2.82 -8.85
CA CYS A 8 6.98 -1.76 -7.96
C CYS A 8 7.18 -2.31 -6.56
N LEU A 9 8.11 -1.69 -5.84
CA LEU A 9 8.36 -1.97 -4.44
C LEU A 9 8.25 -0.65 -3.71
N LEU A 10 7.38 -0.60 -2.73
CA LEU A 10 7.13 0.61 -1.96
C LEU A 10 7.29 0.32 -0.48
N LEU A 11 7.85 1.25 0.22
CA LEU A 11 7.93 1.23 1.68
C LEU A 11 7.32 2.52 2.19
N GLY A 12 6.31 2.41 3.01
CA GLY A 12 5.63 3.58 3.53
C GLY A 12 4.98 3.31 4.86
N ARG A 13 4.37 4.35 5.40
CA ARG A 13 3.60 4.23 6.65
C ARG A 13 2.14 3.94 6.33
N TYR A 14 1.52 3.12 7.15
CA TYR A 14 0.09 2.88 7.03
C TYR A 14 -0.66 4.19 7.32
N GLY A 15 -1.46 4.64 6.39
CA GLY A 15 -2.26 5.84 6.54
C GLY A 15 -3.70 5.54 6.91
N SER A 16 -4.39 4.90 5.99
CA SER A 16 -5.80 4.60 6.18
C SER A 16 -6.23 3.46 5.28
N MET A 17 -7.47 3.04 5.44
CA MET A 17 -8.01 1.95 4.67
C MET A 17 -9.50 2.18 4.42
N THR A 18 -9.94 1.85 3.23
CA THR A 18 -11.34 1.91 2.85
C THR A 18 -11.75 0.60 2.21
N ILE A 19 -12.77 -0.03 2.74
CA ILE A 19 -13.34 -1.23 2.13
C ILE A 19 -14.28 -0.78 1.03
N ILE A 20 -13.98 -1.21 -0.20
CA ILE A 20 -14.82 -0.89 -1.36
C ILE A 20 -15.97 -1.89 -1.45
N ASP A 21 -15.63 -3.18 -1.35
CA ASP A 21 -16.62 -4.25 -1.29
C ASP A 21 -15.99 -5.47 -0.60
N ASP A 22 -16.67 -6.61 -0.65
CA ASP A 22 -16.22 -7.82 0.03
C ASP A 22 -14.89 -8.36 -0.52
N ASN A 23 -14.55 -7.99 -1.74
CA ASN A 23 -13.37 -8.52 -2.42
C ASN A 23 -12.25 -7.51 -2.58
N VAL A 24 -12.58 -6.23 -2.64
CA VAL A 24 -11.64 -5.17 -3.01
C VAL A 24 -11.64 -4.09 -1.96
N SER A 25 -10.44 -3.68 -1.59
CA SER A 25 -10.25 -2.57 -0.65
C SER A 25 -9.12 -1.67 -1.11
N CYS A 26 -9.11 -0.46 -0.62
CA CYS A 26 -8.06 0.50 -0.87
C CYS A 26 -7.30 0.75 0.43
N LEU A 27 -6.00 0.51 0.38
CA LEU A 27 -5.09 0.81 1.48
C LEU A 27 -4.28 2.02 1.07
N VAL A 28 -4.19 3.01 1.95
CA VAL A 28 -3.40 4.19 1.67
C VAL A 28 -2.10 4.11 2.46
N ILE A 29 -0.99 4.25 1.76
CA ILE A 29 0.31 4.39 2.39
C ILE A 29 0.84 5.80 2.19
N VAL A 30 1.66 6.24 3.13
CA VAL A 30 2.27 7.56 3.09
C VAL A 30 3.77 7.39 3.02
N ILE A 31 4.37 7.97 2.00
CA ILE A 31 5.82 7.98 1.83
C ILE A 31 6.32 9.39 2.07
N ASN A 32 7.18 9.54 3.05
CA ASN A 32 7.78 10.84 3.33
C ASN A 32 8.85 11.16 2.28
N ASP A 33 8.76 12.33 1.71
CA ASP A 33 9.71 12.82 0.74
C ASP A 33 10.20 14.20 1.20
N GLU A 34 11.32 14.64 0.64
CA GLU A 34 11.91 15.94 0.98
C GLU A 34 10.97 17.11 0.68
N ASP A 35 10.18 16.98 -0.37
CA ASP A 35 9.25 18.02 -0.82
C ASP A 35 7.84 17.88 -0.23
N GLY A 36 7.64 16.91 0.65
CA GLY A 36 6.35 16.66 1.26
C GLY A 36 6.02 15.18 1.25
N ASP A 37 4.84 14.86 1.73
CA ASP A 37 4.39 13.48 1.80
C ASP A 37 3.70 13.06 0.49
N LEU A 38 4.03 11.87 0.02
CA LEU A 38 3.31 11.23 -1.07
C LEU A 38 2.26 10.30 -0.46
N ILE A 39 1.04 10.47 -0.90
CA ILE A 39 -0.09 9.65 -0.44
C ILE A 39 -0.47 8.74 -1.60
N ILE A 40 -0.28 7.44 -1.41
CA ILE A 40 -0.41 6.47 -2.48
C ILE A 40 -1.52 5.48 -2.17
N PRO A 41 -2.59 5.44 -2.99
CA PRO A 41 -3.62 4.43 -2.84
C PRO A 41 -3.18 3.09 -3.44
N ILE A 42 -3.40 2.03 -2.69
CA ILE A 42 -3.04 0.68 -3.07
C ILE A 42 -4.32 -0.15 -3.11
N ILE A 43 -4.58 -0.78 -4.23
CA ILE A 43 -5.74 -1.67 -4.37
C ILE A 43 -5.31 -3.08 -3.99
N THR A 44 -6.08 -3.69 -3.12
CA THR A 44 -5.77 -5.02 -2.61
C THR A 44 -7.05 -5.76 -2.24
N SER A 45 -6.93 -7.02 -1.84
CA SER A 45 -8.09 -7.77 -1.41
C SER A 45 -8.54 -7.35 -0.01
N THR A 46 -9.83 -7.40 0.21
CA THR A 46 -10.40 -7.06 1.51
C THR A 46 -9.90 -7.99 2.62
N ASP A 47 -9.70 -9.26 2.31
CA ASP A 47 -9.17 -10.22 3.29
C ASP A 47 -7.77 -9.84 3.77
N VAL A 48 -6.92 -9.40 2.85
CA VAL A 48 -5.56 -8.96 3.18
C VAL A 48 -5.60 -7.72 4.07
N VAL A 49 -6.46 -6.77 3.74
CA VAL A 49 -6.60 -5.54 4.51
C VAL A 49 -7.07 -5.83 5.93
N LYS A 50 -8.03 -6.74 6.09
CA LYS A 50 -8.51 -7.12 7.41
C LYS A 50 -7.42 -7.73 8.27
N LYS A 51 -6.54 -8.55 7.68
CA LYS A 51 -5.39 -9.11 8.40
C LYS A 51 -4.41 -8.02 8.82
N ILE A 52 -4.17 -7.07 7.94
CA ILE A 52 -3.24 -5.98 8.21
C ILE A 52 -3.77 -5.10 9.33
N THR A 53 -5.04 -4.71 9.27
CA THR A 53 -5.61 -3.82 10.28
C THR A 53 -5.66 -4.43 11.66
N ASN A 54 -5.70 -5.76 11.76
CA ASN A 54 -5.63 -6.44 13.04
C ASN A 54 -4.21 -6.43 13.63
N SER A 55 -3.20 -6.24 12.81
CA SER A 55 -1.79 -6.31 13.22
C SER A 55 -1.09 -4.96 13.21
N CYS A 56 -1.63 -3.98 12.49
CA CYS A 56 -0.99 -2.70 12.27
C CYS A 56 -1.67 -1.60 13.07
N GLU A 57 -0.84 -0.75 13.65
CA GLU A 57 -1.28 0.51 14.22
C GLU A 57 -1.01 1.60 13.18
N GLU A 58 -1.62 2.75 13.42
CA GLU A 58 -1.34 3.93 12.62
C GLU A 58 0.17 4.20 12.59
N ASP A 59 0.68 4.60 11.44
CA ASP A 59 2.10 4.85 11.20
C ASP A 59 2.99 3.60 11.20
N SER A 60 2.43 2.40 11.22
CA SER A 60 3.23 1.19 11.04
C SER A 60 3.88 1.17 9.67
N LEU A 61 5.09 0.62 9.59
CA LEU A 61 5.79 0.46 8.32
C LEU A 61 5.24 -0.72 7.55
N ILE A 62 4.93 -0.49 6.29
CA ILE A 62 4.38 -1.49 5.40
C ILE A 62 5.16 -1.49 4.10
N GLY A 63 5.54 -2.68 3.66
CA GLY A 63 6.14 -2.89 2.35
C GLY A 63 5.09 -3.41 1.38
N ILE A 64 5.09 -2.85 0.17
CA ILE A 64 4.17 -3.23 -0.88
C ILE A 64 4.97 -3.72 -2.07
N LYS A 65 4.66 -4.92 -2.52
CA LYS A 65 5.11 -5.41 -3.81
C LYS A 65 3.90 -5.50 -4.71
N GLY A 66 3.95 -4.85 -5.85
CA GLY A 66 2.80 -4.79 -6.70
C GLY A 66 3.13 -4.42 -8.13
N LYS A 67 2.12 -4.05 -8.83
CA LYS A 67 2.24 -3.61 -10.22
C LYS A 67 1.35 -2.40 -10.45
N ILE A 68 1.70 -1.63 -11.45
CA ILE A 68 0.92 -0.49 -11.88
C ILE A 68 -0.19 -0.98 -12.81
N ASP A 69 -1.40 -0.53 -12.57
CA ASP A 69 -2.54 -0.84 -13.42
C ASP A 69 -3.28 0.47 -13.70
N ALA A 70 -4.23 0.42 -14.58
CA ALA A 70 -5.01 1.59 -14.93
C ALA A 70 -6.46 1.38 -14.54
N ASP A 71 -7.01 2.36 -13.87
CA ASP A 71 -8.43 2.53 -13.73
C ASP A 71 -8.88 3.54 -14.79
N GLU A 72 -10.18 3.77 -14.94
CA GLU A 72 -10.74 4.55 -16.05
C GLU A 72 -10.00 5.86 -16.35
N HIS A 73 -9.52 6.55 -15.35
CA HIS A 73 -8.91 7.86 -15.52
C HIS A 73 -7.58 8.04 -14.82
N CYS A 74 -7.07 7.03 -14.14
CA CYS A 74 -5.84 7.19 -13.38
C CYS A 74 -5.05 5.88 -13.28
N LEU A 75 -3.78 6.04 -12.93
CA LEU A 75 -2.95 4.90 -12.60
C LEU A 75 -3.16 4.51 -11.15
N ILE A 76 -3.20 3.23 -10.91
CA ILE A 76 -3.34 2.67 -9.58
C ILE A 76 -2.26 1.63 -9.36
N ILE A 77 -2.02 1.29 -8.11
CA ILE A 77 -1.10 0.22 -7.76
C ILE A 77 -1.92 -0.93 -7.19
N LYS A 78 -1.79 -2.10 -7.80
CA LYS A 78 -2.39 -3.31 -7.29
C LYS A 78 -1.35 -4.08 -6.52
N ALA A 79 -1.63 -4.34 -5.25
CA ALA A 79 -0.71 -5.10 -4.42
C ALA A 79 -0.76 -6.57 -4.77
N GLU A 80 0.41 -7.16 -4.99
CA GLU A 80 0.59 -8.59 -5.08
C GLU A 80 0.96 -9.17 -3.72
N ARG A 81 1.69 -8.39 -2.93
CA ARG A 81 2.10 -8.79 -1.60
C ARG A 81 2.23 -7.57 -0.70
N ILE A 82 1.72 -7.69 0.50
CA ILE A 82 1.82 -6.65 1.52
C ILE A 82 2.51 -7.26 2.72
N SER A 83 3.54 -6.60 3.21
CA SER A 83 4.32 -7.06 4.35
C SER A 83 4.29 -6.02 5.45
N PHE A 84 3.94 -6.46 6.66
CA PHE A 84 4.06 -5.63 7.84
C PHE A 84 5.52 -5.68 8.31
N LEU A 85 6.16 -4.53 8.39
CA LEU A 85 7.58 -4.44 8.68
C LEU A 85 7.88 -3.94 10.09
N GLY A 86 6.88 -3.48 10.81
CA GLY A 86 7.03 -3.07 12.19
C GLY A 86 6.38 -1.73 12.47
N HIS A 87 6.44 -1.35 13.72
CA HIS A 87 5.93 -0.06 14.14
C HIS A 87 6.94 1.03 13.84
N LYS A 88 6.44 2.25 13.71
CA LYS A 88 7.32 3.40 13.60
C LYS A 88 8.25 3.41 14.82
N GLU A 89 9.54 3.52 14.56
CA GLU A 89 10.52 3.59 15.62
C GLU A 89 10.34 4.90 16.39
N ARG A 90 10.26 4.76 17.70
CA ARG A 90 10.17 5.93 18.57
C ARG A 90 11.57 6.36 18.96
N ALA A 91 11.84 7.63 18.79
CA ALA A 91 13.06 8.20 19.36
C ALA A 91 12.84 8.34 20.87
N ASP A 92 13.58 7.60 21.63
CA ASP A 92 13.56 7.71 23.08
C ASP A 92 14.58 8.74 23.55
#